data_3355237b53cd5b63afc1b564cf48eb0a
#
_entry.id   3355237b53cd5b63afc1b564cf48eb0a
#
_cell.length_a   1.000
_cell.length_b   1.000
_cell.length_c   1.000
_cell.angle_alpha   90.00
_cell.angle_beta   90.00
_cell.angle_gamma   90.00
#
_symmetry.space_group_name_H-M   'P 1'
#
loop_
_entity.id
_entity.type
_entity.pdbx_description
1 polymer ?
#
loop_
_entity_poly.entity_id
_entity_poly.type
_entity_poly.pdbx_seq_one_letter_code
_entity_poly.pdbx_strand_id
1 'polypeptide(L)'
;TIPDLHRENIDNFEFSLPDEEGVYRRIPEIFDCWFESGAMPYAQNHYPFSGKELALPADFIAEGQDQTRGWFYTLMVLSTALYDKPAFKNVIVNGIVLAEDGRKMAKRLKNYTDPNILLDKYGADPLRLYLLNSGLVKSENLKFTDKDIEDCIKNLLLPWQNAVNFFKSYAEIDGWEASLSSNEFTNPLDHWIVAECNKLILSVNRELSEYRLYEIVPKVVEFFDRFTNTYIRLNRRRFWAEGLGLDKQLGYSAFYYVLENLNRLLAPIIPFTAEHLYKELSLFASVSLESVHLENFPSIVIEPDESSLTPVRLMQEVILLGRKKREQERIEVKTPLRKIKIVHKD
;
A
#
# COMPACT_ATOMS: atom_id res chain seq x y z
N THR A 1 12.31 3.65 44.05
CA THR A 1 12.15 3.44 42.60
C THR A 1 13.51 3.21 41.99
N ILE A 2 13.67 2.12 41.26
CA ILE A 2 14.88 1.84 40.47
C ILE A 2 14.73 2.66 39.16
N PRO A 3 15.60 3.63 38.87
CA PRO A 3 15.43 4.53 37.73
C PRO A 3 15.77 3.86 36.38
N ASP A 4 16.61 2.82 36.45
CA ASP A 4 17.12 2.12 35.28
C ASP A 4 17.36 0.64 35.63
N LEU A 5 16.88 -0.28 34.78
CA LEU A 5 16.97 -1.72 34.95
C LEU A 5 18.22 -2.36 34.32
N HIS A 6 19.16 -1.55 33.80
CA HIS A 6 20.41 -2.08 33.31
C HIS A 6 21.23 -2.73 34.40
N ARG A 7 22.00 -3.73 34.02
CA ARG A 7 22.73 -4.61 34.92
C ARG A 7 23.57 -3.87 35.95
N GLU A 8 24.31 -2.84 35.52
CA GLU A 8 25.18 -2.03 36.37
C GLU A 8 24.42 -1.33 37.52
N ASN A 9 23.12 -1.08 37.35
CA ASN A 9 22.29 -0.39 38.32
C ASN A 9 21.54 -1.34 39.27
N ILE A 10 21.39 -2.61 38.87
CA ILE A 10 20.57 -3.57 39.62
C ILE A 10 21.37 -4.73 40.23
N ASP A 11 22.62 -4.97 39.81
CA ASP A 11 23.42 -6.11 40.31
C ASP A 11 23.62 -6.07 41.84
N ASN A 12 23.66 -4.88 42.44
CA ASN A 12 23.84 -4.70 43.89
C ASN A 12 22.51 -4.43 44.62
N PHE A 13 21.36 -4.53 43.92
CA PHE A 13 20.07 -4.31 44.57
C PHE A 13 19.66 -5.52 45.40
N GLU A 14 19.35 -5.29 46.66
CA GLU A 14 18.90 -6.29 47.60
C GLU A 14 17.58 -5.86 48.25
N PHE A 15 16.71 -6.83 48.56
CA PHE A 15 15.50 -6.58 49.34
C PHE A 15 15.13 -7.79 50.18
N SER A 16 14.34 -7.56 51.23
CA SER A 16 13.77 -8.61 52.08
C SER A 16 12.25 -8.51 52.05
N LEU A 17 11.58 -9.64 52.18
CA LEU A 17 10.14 -9.70 52.39
C LEU A 17 9.82 -9.79 53.87
N PRO A 18 8.71 -9.16 54.36
CA PRO A 18 8.40 -9.10 55.79
C PRO A 18 8.19 -10.48 56.44
N ASP A 19 7.71 -11.44 55.68
CA ASP A 19 7.31 -12.77 56.18
C ASP A 19 8.30 -13.88 55.78
N GLU A 20 9.48 -13.54 55.27
CA GLU A 20 10.50 -14.49 54.83
C GLU A 20 11.87 -14.17 55.43
N GLU A 21 12.58 -15.22 55.89
CA GLU A 21 13.97 -15.10 56.32
C GLU A 21 14.89 -15.03 55.11
N GLY A 22 15.71 -13.98 55.02
CA GLY A 22 16.73 -13.87 54.00
C GLY A 22 16.72 -12.54 53.25
N VAL A 23 17.64 -12.48 52.31
CA VAL A 23 17.82 -11.30 51.42
C VAL A 23 17.75 -11.78 50.01
N TYR A 24 16.86 -11.16 49.23
CA TYR A 24 16.73 -11.40 47.80
C TYR A 24 17.79 -10.61 47.07
N ARG A 25 18.50 -11.28 46.17
CA ARG A 25 19.52 -10.71 45.30
C ARG A 25 19.26 -11.14 43.89
N ARG A 26 19.68 -10.30 42.92
CA ARG A 26 19.68 -10.70 41.53
C ARG A 26 20.61 -11.91 41.35
N ILE A 27 20.14 -12.94 40.66
CA ILE A 27 21.00 -14.04 40.21
C ILE A 27 21.87 -13.60 39.02
N PRO A 28 23.10 -14.14 38.86
CA PRO A 28 23.98 -13.75 37.76
C PRO A 28 23.52 -14.25 36.39
N GLU A 29 22.69 -15.28 36.35
CA GLU A 29 22.13 -15.86 35.16
C GLU A 29 21.18 -14.87 34.48
N ILE A 30 21.14 -14.94 33.17
CA ILE A 30 20.26 -14.15 32.30
C ILE A 30 19.24 -15.11 31.69
N PHE A 31 17.97 -14.71 31.63
CA PHE A 31 16.97 -15.44 30.86
C PHE A 31 17.39 -15.58 29.42
N ASP A 32 17.01 -16.69 28.79
CA ASP A 32 17.15 -16.86 27.36
C ASP A 32 16.37 -15.78 26.62
N CYS A 33 17.04 -15.04 25.72
CA CYS A 33 16.43 -13.95 24.97
C CYS A 33 15.24 -14.43 24.11
N TRP A 34 15.25 -15.69 23.70
CA TRP A 34 14.15 -16.27 22.95
C TRP A 34 12.92 -16.55 23.83
N PHE A 35 13.13 -16.90 25.11
CA PHE A 35 12.04 -16.99 26.07
C PHE A 35 11.40 -15.61 26.30
N GLU A 36 12.20 -14.58 26.49
CA GLU A 36 11.71 -13.21 26.68
C GLU A 36 10.93 -12.73 25.46
N SER A 37 11.47 -12.89 24.26
CA SER A 37 10.79 -12.52 23.02
C SER A 37 9.51 -13.32 22.77
N GLY A 38 9.50 -14.60 23.11
CA GLY A 38 8.32 -15.46 23.04
C GLY A 38 7.24 -15.13 24.07
N ALA A 39 7.62 -14.49 25.19
CA ALA A 39 6.70 -14.01 26.21
C ALA A 39 6.06 -12.64 25.88
N MET A 40 6.44 -11.99 24.79
CA MET A 40 5.99 -10.64 24.41
C MET A 40 4.46 -10.45 24.47
N PRO A 41 3.60 -11.36 23.98
CA PRO A 41 2.15 -11.17 24.03
C PRO A 41 1.57 -10.96 25.43
N TYR A 42 2.20 -11.52 26.43
CA TYR A 42 1.79 -11.38 27.85
C TYR A 42 2.54 -10.22 28.52
N ALA A 43 3.86 -10.15 28.31
CA ALA A 43 4.74 -9.18 28.93
C ALA A 43 4.36 -7.73 28.59
N GLN A 44 4.05 -7.44 27.35
CA GLN A 44 3.63 -6.11 26.92
C GLN A 44 2.35 -5.61 27.59
N ASN A 45 1.48 -6.53 28.01
CA ASN A 45 0.23 -6.22 28.71
C ASN A 45 0.38 -6.30 30.23
N HIS A 46 1.57 -6.58 30.77
CA HIS A 46 1.81 -6.84 32.17
C HIS A 46 0.83 -7.90 32.73
N TYR A 47 0.54 -8.91 31.92
CA TYR A 47 -0.35 -10.01 32.29
C TYR A 47 0.38 -11.01 33.19
N PRO A 48 -0.26 -11.59 34.24
CA PRO A 48 -1.68 -11.44 34.62
C PRO A 48 -1.97 -10.24 35.54
N PHE A 49 -0.99 -9.45 35.90
CA PHE A 49 -1.06 -8.48 37.01
C PHE A 49 -1.83 -7.19 36.67
N SER A 50 -2.00 -6.88 35.39
CA SER A 50 -2.70 -5.65 34.94
C SER A 50 -4.23 -5.73 35.00
N GLY A 51 -4.80 -6.92 35.25
CA GLY A 51 -6.24 -7.15 35.11
C GLY A 51 -6.80 -7.09 33.69
N LYS A 52 -5.94 -6.93 32.68
CA LYS A 52 -6.34 -6.94 31.25
C LYS A 52 -6.54 -8.38 30.77
N GLU A 53 -7.49 -8.58 29.88
CA GLU A 53 -7.64 -9.85 29.19
C GLU A 53 -6.45 -10.14 28.29
N LEU A 54 -6.09 -11.41 28.17
CA LEU A 54 -5.04 -11.86 27.28
C LEU A 54 -5.56 -11.94 25.85
N ALA A 55 -5.06 -11.05 24.99
CA ALA A 55 -5.39 -11.02 23.56
C ALA A 55 -4.61 -12.09 22.78
N LEU A 56 -5.00 -13.35 22.92
CA LEU A 56 -4.47 -14.48 22.15
C LEU A 56 -5.60 -15.22 21.42
N PRO A 57 -5.34 -15.66 20.17
CA PRO A 57 -4.14 -15.41 19.34
C PRO A 57 -4.07 -13.97 18.78
N ALA A 58 -2.87 -13.46 18.54
CA ALA A 58 -2.67 -12.21 17.79
C ALA A 58 -3.25 -12.32 16.38
N ASP A 59 -3.71 -11.20 15.81
CA ASP A 59 -4.30 -11.23 14.46
C ASP A 59 -3.27 -11.58 13.39
N PHE A 60 -2.06 -11.00 13.46
CA PHE A 60 -0.94 -11.38 12.60
C PHE A 60 0.41 -11.07 13.23
N ILE A 61 1.46 -11.71 12.70
CA ILE A 61 2.86 -11.37 12.92
C ILE A 61 3.59 -11.34 11.58
N ALA A 62 4.72 -10.63 11.51
CA ALA A 62 5.52 -10.55 10.29
C ALA A 62 7.02 -10.49 10.63
N GLU A 63 7.81 -11.41 10.08
CA GLU A 63 9.27 -11.46 10.21
C GLU A 63 9.88 -12.31 9.09
N GLY A 64 11.21 -12.51 9.13
CA GLY A 64 11.93 -13.34 8.18
C GLY A 64 11.72 -14.85 8.39
N GLN A 65 12.00 -15.62 7.35
CA GLN A 65 11.86 -17.09 7.37
C GLN A 65 12.77 -17.80 8.38
N ASP A 66 13.85 -17.16 8.81
CA ASP A 66 14.76 -17.69 9.85
C ASP A 66 14.09 -17.79 11.22
N GLN A 67 13.01 -17.05 11.46
CA GLN A 67 12.25 -17.05 12.70
C GLN A 67 11.43 -18.34 12.92
N THR A 68 11.37 -19.24 11.96
CA THR A 68 10.86 -20.61 12.16
C THR A 68 11.66 -21.42 13.19
N ARG A 69 12.90 -21.01 13.45
CA ARG A 69 13.78 -21.54 14.52
C ARG A 69 14.19 -20.46 15.52
N GLY A 70 13.37 -19.45 15.70
CA GLY A 70 13.58 -18.32 16.60
C GLY A 70 12.24 -17.87 17.18
N TRP A 71 11.84 -16.65 16.87
CA TRP A 71 10.67 -16.01 17.48
C TRP A 71 9.35 -16.72 17.20
N PHE A 72 9.08 -17.17 15.96
CA PHE A 72 7.84 -17.90 15.67
C PHE A 72 7.75 -19.19 16.48
N TYR A 73 8.86 -19.92 16.63
CA TYR A 73 8.92 -21.14 17.42
C TYR A 73 8.63 -20.88 18.91
N THR A 74 9.31 -19.89 19.50
CA THR A 74 9.15 -19.60 20.94
C THR A 74 7.78 -19.05 21.27
N LEU A 75 7.21 -18.19 20.41
CA LEU A 75 5.81 -17.75 20.53
C LEU A 75 4.85 -18.94 20.60
N MET A 76 4.96 -19.89 19.67
CA MET A 76 4.07 -21.05 19.62
C MET A 76 4.26 -21.98 20.82
N VAL A 77 5.52 -22.25 21.20
CA VAL A 77 5.83 -23.13 22.34
C VAL A 77 5.23 -22.56 23.64
N LEU A 78 5.50 -21.28 23.93
CA LEU A 78 5.03 -20.66 25.16
C LEU A 78 3.50 -20.52 25.20
N SER A 79 2.89 -20.10 24.10
CA SER A 79 1.44 -19.95 24.01
C SER A 79 0.72 -21.28 24.17
N THR A 80 1.22 -22.34 23.51
CA THR A 80 0.63 -23.68 23.63
C THR A 80 0.82 -24.26 25.03
N ALA A 81 2.02 -24.12 25.60
CA ALA A 81 2.33 -24.66 26.92
C ALA A 81 1.51 -24.00 28.06
N LEU A 82 1.32 -22.67 27.97
CA LEU A 82 0.66 -21.90 29.01
C LEU A 82 -0.86 -21.80 28.84
N TYR A 83 -1.37 -21.79 27.62
CA TYR A 83 -2.76 -21.42 27.31
C TYR A 83 -3.50 -22.41 26.40
N ASP A 84 -2.82 -23.44 25.89
CA ASP A 84 -3.35 -24.39 24.89
C ASP A 84 -4.00 -23.68 23.67
N LYS A 85 -3.34 -22.62 23.22
CA LYS A 85 -3.79 -21.78 22.10
C LYS A 85 -2.63 -21.43 21.18
N PRO A 86 -2.88 -21.23 19.86
CA PRO A 86 -1.87 -20.67 18.98
C PRO A 86 -1.53 -19.23 19.39
N ALA A 87 -0.29 -18.81 19.18
CA ALA A 87 0.14 -17.44 19.49
C ALA A 87 -0.41 -16.40 18.51
N PHE A 88 -0.67 -16.80 17.26
CA PHE A 88 -1.13 -15.92 16.18
C PHE A 88 -2.04 -16.68 15.21
N LYS A 89 -2.91 -15.91 14.49
CA LYS A 89 -3.81 -16.44 13.46
C LYS A 89 -3.14 -16.47 12.09
N ASN A 90 -2.38 -15.42 11.77
CA ASN A 90 -1.75 -15.21 10.48
C ASN A 90 -0.28 -14.85 10.65
N VAL A 91 0.55 -15.25 9.68
CA VAL A 91 1.97 -14.91 9.64
C VAL A 91 2.37 -14.49 8.22
N ILE A 92 3.04 -13.35 8.11
CA ILE A 92 3.71 -12.91 6.91
C ILE A 92 5.18 -13.25 7.05
N VAL A 93 5.68 -14.13 6.20
CA VAL A 93 7.07 -14.57 6.22
C VAL A 93 7.83 -13.90 5.08
N ASN A 94 8.79 -13.06 5.41
CA ASN A 94 9.61 -12.38 4.42
C ASN A 94 10.77 -13.29 3.96
N GLY A 95 11.07 -13.22 2.66
CA GLY A 95 12.28 -13.79 2.08
C GLY A 95 13.53 -13.00 2.50
N ILE A 96 14.66 -13.37 1.94
CA ILE A 96 15.96 -12.73 2.22
C ILE A 96 16.26 -11.71 1.12
N VAL A 97 16.66 -10.50 1.53
CA VAL A 97 17.19 -9.49 0.62
C VAL A 97 18.66 -9.82 0.32
N LEU A 98 18.95 -10.06 -0.95
CA LEU A 98 20.27 -10.37 -1.47
C LEU A 98 20.84 -9.16 -2.21
N ALA A 99 22.15 -9.07 -2.31
CA ALA A 99 22.81 -8.12 -3.18
C ALA A 99 22.48 -8.38 -4.66
N GLU A 100 22.76 -7.43 -5.53
CA GLU A 100 22.51 -7.53 -6.97
C GLU A 100 23.15 -8.78 -7.60
N ASP A 101 24.33 -9.18 -7.10
CA ASP A 101 25.05 -10.41 -7.50
C ASP A 101 24.41 -11.71 -6.96
N GLY A 102 23.34 -11.62 -6.20
CA GLY A 102 22.63 -12.74 -5.60
C GLY A 102 23.25 -13.31 -4.34
N ARG A 103 24.35 -12.73 -3.84
CA ARG A 103 24.95 -13.13 -2.57
C ARG A 103 24.29 -12.44 -1.39
N LYS A 104 24.40 -13.04 -0.20
CA LYS A 104 23.91 -12.43 1.04
C LYS A 104 24.62 -11.09 1.26
N MET A 105 23.84 -10.07 1.58
CA MET A 105 24.38 -8.76 1.95
C MET A 105 25.27 -8.88 3.20
N ALA A 106 26.47 -8.33 3.13
CA ALA A 106 27.40 -8.33 4.26
C ALA A 106 28.24 -7.05 4.26
N LYS A 107 28.33 -6.39 5.42
CA LYS A 107 29.16 -5.17 5.62
C LYS A 107 30.60 -5.39 5.15
N ARG A 108 31.17 -6.59 5.45
CA ARG A 108 32.52 -6.96 5.03
C ARG A 108 32.72 -6.98 3.51
N LEU A 109 31.66 -7.36 2.77
CA LEU A 109 31.71 -7.48 1.30
C LEU A 109 31.43 -6.15 0.60
N LYS A 110 30.87 -5.16 1.31
CA LYS A 110 30.42 -3.87 0.73
C LYS A 110 29.57 -4.06 -0.54
N ASN A 111 28.75 -5.10 -0.53
CA ASN A 111 27.97 -5.54 -1.70
C ASN A 111 26.53 -5.06 -1.69
N TYR A 112 26.22 -4.03 -0.93
CA TYR A 112 24.92 -3.37 -0.90
C TYR A 112 25.08 -1.89 -0.59
N THR A 113 24.14 -1.08 -1.04
CA THR A 113 24.06 0.35 -0.71
C THR A 113 23.50 0.51 0.70
N ASP A 114 24.07 1.42 1.49
CA ASP A 114 23.53 1.74 2.81
C ASP A 114 22.07 2.21 2.67
N PRO A 115 21.13 1.66 3.45
CA PRO A 115 19.73 2.06 3.39
C PRO A 115 19.50 3.57 3.56
N ASN A 116 20.33 4.26 4.36
CA ASN A 116 20.22 5.70 4.53
C ASN A 116 20.51 6.46 3.22
N ILE A 117 21.49 6.02 2.44
CA ILE A 117 21.77 6.60 1.12
C ILE A 117 20.59 6.43 0.18
N LEU A 118 19.92 5.26 0.23
CA LEU A 118 18.73 5.01 -0.57
C LEU A 118 17.56 5.89 -0.13
N LEU A 119 17.35 6.05 1.17
CA LEU A 119 16.32 6.92 1.74
C LEU A 119 16.57 8.40 1.38
N ASP A 120 17.81 8.84 1.43
CA ASP A 120 18.17 10.22 1.05
C ASP A 120 17.99 10.47 -0.45
N LYS A 121 18.28 9.46 -1.28
CA LYS A 121 18.19 9.58 -2.75
C LYS A 121 16.77 9.46 -3.28
N TYR A 122 16.01 8.50 -2.79
CA TYR A 122 14.71 8.12 -3.36
C TYR A 122 13.52 8.43 -2.44
N GLY A 123 13.76 8.64 -1.15
CA GLY A 123 12.71 8.68 -0.15
C GLY A 123 12.24 7.30 0.32
N ALA A 124 11.40 7.28 1.34
CA ALA A 124 10.91 6.03 1.94
C ALA A 124 9.83 5.34 1.07
N ASP A 125 8.93 6.09 0.46
CA ASP A 125 7.80 5.53 -0.29
C ASP A 125 8.19 4.67 -1.48
N PRO A 126 9.14 5.06 -2.35
CA PRO A 126 9.59 4.20 -3.43
C PRO A 126 10.19 2.89 -2.96
N LEU A 127 10.96 2.93 -1.85
CA LEU A 127 11.53 1.72 -1.25
C LEU A 127 10.45 0.80 -0.68
N ARG A 128 9.46 1.35 0.04
CA ARG A 128 8.31 0.60 0.56
C ARG A 128 7.53 -0.07 -0.59
N LEU A 129 7.26 0.69 -1.64
CA LEU A 129 6.55 0.23 -2.83
C LEU A 129 7.30 -0.91 -3.53
N TYR A 130 8.61 -0.78 -3.71
CA TYR A 130 9.46 -1.80 -4.29
C TYR A 130 9.44 -3.10 -3.47
N LEU A 131 9.64 -3.02 -2.16
CA LEU A 131 9.64 -4.19 -1.29
C LEU A 131 8.29 -4.92 -1.29
N LEU A 132 7.18 -4.17 -1.21
CA LEU A 132 5.83 -4.74 -1.26
C LEU A 132 5.47 -5.33 -2.63
N ASN A 133 6.02 -4.77 -3.72
CA ASN A 133 5.81 -5.28 -5.09
C ASN A 133 6.69 -6.47 -5.44
N SER A 134 7.52 -6.92 -4.52
CA SER A 134 8.46 -8.01 -4.76
C SER A 134 7.99 -9.35 -4.21
N GLY A 135 8.68 -10.44 -4.59
CA GLY A 135 8.47 -11.76 -4.00
C GLY A 135 8.87 -11.85 -2.52
N LEU A 136 9.51 -10.80 -1.97
CA LEU A 136 9.96 -10.76 -0.58
C LEU A 136 8.81 -11.07 0.40
N VAL A 137 7.65 -10.47 0.19
CA VAL A 137 6.46 -10.66 1.05
C VAL A 137 5.72 -11.98 0.85
N LYS A 138 6.23 -12.87 -0.01
CA LYS A 138 5.79 -14.28 -0.17
C LYS A 138 6.93 -15.28 0.08
N SER A 139 7.88 -14.93 0.94
CA SER A 139 9.04 -15.76 1.30
C SER A 139 10.03 -16.05 0.16
N GLU A 140 9.98 -15.30 -0.94
CA GLU A 140 10.94 -15.41 -2.03
C GLU A 140 12.14 -14.49 -1.79
N ASN A 141 13.33 -14.93 -2.16
CA ASN A 141 14.51 -14.07 -2.05
C ASN A 141 14.48 -12.95 -3.08
N LEU A 142 14.84 -11.74 -2.66
CA LEU A 142 14.88 -10.55 -3.50
C LEU A 142 16.33 -10.17 -3.81
N LYS A 143 16.70 -10.14 -5.09
CA LYS A 143 17.92 -9.47 -5.54
C LYS A 143 17.63 -7.98 -5.62
N PHE A 144 18.24 -7.22 -4.72
CA PHE A 144 17.99 -5.79 -4.62
C PHE A 144 18.72 -5.00 -5.71
N THR A 145 17.99 -4.15 -6.44
CA THR A 145 18.58 -3.25 -7.43
C THR A 145 17.98 -1.85 -7.30
N ASP A 146 18.82 -0.83 -7.49
CA ASP A 146 18.38 0.58 -7.51
C ASP A 146 17.41 0.84 -8.68
N LYS A 147 17.59 0.14 -9.79
CA LYS A 147 16.75 0.28 -10.97
C LYS A 147 15.28 -0.05 -10.69
N ASP A 148 15.01 -1.07 -9.90
CA ASP A 148 13.65 -1.48 -9.60
C ASP A 148 12.92 -0.44 -8.74
N ILE A 149 13.65 0.30 -7.89
CA ILE A 149 13.11 1.46 -7.15
C ILE A 149 12.74 2.57 -8.14
N GLU A 150 13.62 2.87 -9.11
CA GLU A 150 13.36 3.88 -10.13
C GLU A 150 12.16 3.52 -11.01
N ASP A 151 11.97 2.24 -11.31
CA ASP A 151 10.82 1.74 -12.07
C ASP A 151 9.51 1.91 -11.27
N CYS A 152 9.51 1.73 -9.97
CA CYS A 152 8.37 2.06 -9.11
C CYS A 152 8.01 3.55 -9.16
N ILE A 153 9.02 4.44 -9.13
CA ILE A 153 8.81 5.89 -9.25
C ILE A 153 8.18 6.21 -10.62
N LYS A 154 8.74 5.68 -11.70
CA LYS A 154 8.29 5.97 -13.07
C LYS A 154 6.90 5.43 -13.37
N ASN A 155 6.57 4.25 -12.87
CA ASN A 155 5.34 3.55 -13.22
C ASN A 155 4.14 3.89 -12.32
N LEU A 156 4.38 4.43 -11.13
CA LEU A 156 3.30 4.76 -10.18
C LEU A 156 3.38 6.19 -9.65
N LEU A 157 4.47 6.57 -8.99
CA LEU A 157 4.51 7.83 -8.24
C LEU A 157 4.46 9.05 -9.17
N LEU A 158 5.26 9.07 -10.23
CA LEU A 158 5.23 10.16 -11.22
C LEU A 158 3.90 10.27 -11.97
N PRO A 159 3.29 9.18 -12.48
CA PRO A 159 1.96 9.23 -13.05
C PRO A 159 0.89 9.77 -12.10
N TRP A 160 0.95 9.39 -10.83
CA TRP A 160 0.02 9.87 -9.81
C TRP A 160 0.20 11.37 -9.54
N GLN A 161 1.42 11.82 -9.27
CA GLN A 161 1.73 13.24 -9.11
C GLN A 161 1.30 14.07 -10.33
N ASN A 162 1.56 13.57 -11.55
CA ASN A 162 1.17 14.24 -12.78
C ASN A 162 -0.36 14.30 -12.94
N ALA A 163 -1.09 13.28 -12.51
CA ALA A 163 -2.55 13.28 -12.54
C ALA A 163 -3.12 14.34 -11.59
N VAL A 164 -2.58 14.43 -10.36
CA VAL A 164 -2.97 15.46 -9.39
C VAL A 164 -2.63 16.86 -9.90
N ASN A 165 -1.43 17.06 -10.44
CA ASN A 165 -1.02 18.36 -11.01
C ASN A 165 -1.91 18.77 -12.19
N PHE A 166 -2.26 17.82 -13.06
CA PHE A 166 -3.17 18.08 -14.18
C PHE A 166 -4.55 18.49 -13.66
N PHE A 167 -5.12 17.73 -12.72
CA PHE A 167 -6.41 18.05 -12.12
C PHE A 167 -6.37 19.44 -11.48
N LYS A 168 -5.42 19.68 -10.58
CA LYS A 168 -5.28 20.92 -9.85
C LYS A 168 -5.19 22.14 -10.79
N SER A 169 -4.30 22.08 -11.79
CA SER A 169 -4.08 23.21 -12.69
C SER A 169 -5.35 23.64 -13.43
N TYR A 170 -6.18 22.70 -13.88
CA TYR A 170 -7.40 23.05 -14.62
C TYR A 170 -8.58 23.33 -13.69
N ALA A 171 -8.70 22.65 -12.57
CA ALA A 171 -9.74 22.92 -11.59
C ALA A 171 -9.58 24.31 -10.95
N GLU A 172 -8.36 24.77 -10.68
CA GLU A 172 -8.06 26.14 -10.21
C GLU A 172 -8.45 27.20 -11.26
N ILE A 173 -8.07 27.00 -12.53
CA ILE A 173 -8.42 27.94 -13.62
C ILE A 173 -9.94 28.06 -13.79
N ASP A 174 -10.65 26.95 -13.68
CA ASP A 174 -12.10 26.91 -13.88
C ASP A 174 -12.88 27.28 -12.59
N GLY A 175 -12.23 27.46 -11.45
CA GLY A 175 -12.86 27.74 -10.17
C GLY A 175 -13.78 26.60 -9.70
N TRP A 176 -13.37 25.33 -9.97
CA TRP A 176 -14.15 24.17 -9.57
C TRP A 176 -13.92 23.85 -8.09
N GLU A 177 -14.99 23.52 -7.39
CA GLU A 177 -14.98 23.06 -5.99
C GLU A 177 -15.77 21.76 -5.88
N ALA A 178 -15.32 20.85 -5.01
CA ALA A 178 -16.02 19.59 -4.76
C ALA A 178 -17.37 19.87 -4.05
N SER A 179 -18.45 19.47 -4.68
CA SER A 179 -19.77 19.52 -4.08
C SER A 179 -20.23 18.12 -3.66
N LEU A 180 -20.95 18.04 -2.54
CA LEU A 180 -21.54 16.80 -2.05
C LEU A 180 -22.74 16.31 -2.87
N SER A 181 -23.09 16.99 -3.96
CA SER A 181 -24.29 16.69 -4.75
C SER A 181 -24.09 15.53 -5.72
N SER A 182 -25.07 14.67 -5.76
CA SER A 182 -25.31 13.45 -6.53
C SER A 182 -24.42 13.23 -7.75
N ASN A 183 -23.66 12.14 -7.73
CA ASN A 183 -22.78 11.68 -8.79
C ASN A 183 -23.54 10.98 -9.93
N GLU A 184 -24.55 11.61 -10.50
CA GLU A 184 -25.14 11.14 -11.76
C GLU A 184 -24.26 11.58 -12.93
N PHE A 185 -23.23 10.80 -13.18
CA PHE A 185 -22.37 11.03 -14.34
C PHE A 185 -23.17 10.77 -15.63
N THR A 186 -22.96 11.60 -16.65
CA THR A 186 -23.60 11.43 -17.96
C THR A 186 -22.63 10.89 -19.00
N ASN A 187 -21.33 11.10 -18.79
CA ASN A 187 -20.29 10.66 -19.71
C ASN A 187 -19.90 9.21 -19.42
N PRO A 188 -19.90 8.32 -20.43
CA PRO A 188 -19.49 6.91 -20.23
C PRO A 188 -18.09 6.71 -19.68
N LEU A 189 -17.14 7.64 -19.98
CA LEU A 189 -15.79 7.56 -19.42
C LEU A 189 -15.74 7.87 -17.93
N ASP A 190 -16.63 8.75 -17.43
CA ASP A 190 -16.72 9.07 -16.01
C ASP A 190 -17.31 7.89 -15.24
N HIS A 191 -18.40 7.30 -15.72
CA HIS A 191 -18.95 6.06 -15.16
C HIS A 191 -17.89 4.94 -15.11
N TRP A 192 -17.20 4.75 -16.21
CA TRP A 192 -16.18 3.71 -16.33
C TRP A 192 -15.05 3.88 -15.32
N ILE A 193 -14.46 5.09 -15.21
CA ILE A 193 -13.30 5.27 -14.33
C ILE A 193 -13.68 5.19 -12.85
N VAL A 194 -14.86 5.66 -12.48
CA VAL A 194 -15.39 5.50 -11.11
C VAL A 194 -15.65 4.01 -10.82
N ALA A 195 -16.23 3.27 -11.76
CA ALA A 195 -16.44 1.82 -11.62
C ALA A 195 -15.11 1.05 -11.50
N GLU A 196 -14.09 1.39 -12.31
CA GLU A 196 -12.74 0.81 -12.20
C GLU A 196 -12.09 1.14 -10.86
N CYS A 197 -12.24 2.36 -10.35
CA CYS A 197 -11.76 2.76 -9.03
C CYS A 197 -12.44 1.95 -7.91
N ASN A 198 -13.75 1.79 -7.97
CA ASN A 198 -14.52 0.99 -7.02
C ASN A 198 -14.09 -0.49 -7.05
N LYS A 199 -13.85 -1.03 -8.23
CA LYS A 199 -13.31 -2.39 -8.41
C LYS A 199 -11.91 -2.54 -7.80
N LEU A 200 -11.06 -1.53 -7.97
CA LEU A 200 -9.74 -1.51 -7.32
C LEU A 200 -9.89 -1.51 -5.79
N ILE A 201 -10.74 -0.63 -5.23
CA ILE A 201 -11.00 -0.54 -3.79
C ILE A 201 -11.44 -1.90 -3.24
N LEU A 202 -12.45 -2.55 -3.86
CA LEU A 202 -12.92 -3.87 -3.45
C LEU A 202 -11.80 -4.92 -3.49
N SER A 203 -11.01 -4.89 -4.57
CA SER A 203 -9.90 -5.83 -4.71
C SER A 203 -8.82 -5.62 -3.66
N VAL A 204 -8.39 -4.37 -3.42
CA VAL A 204 -7.36 -4.07 -2.41
C VAL A 204 -7.85 -4.42 -1.00
N ASN A 205 -9.11 -4.10 -0.66
CA ASN A 205 -9.69 -4.50 0.63
C ASN A 205 -9.63 -6.02 0.82
N ARG A 206 -9.98 -6.80 -0.20
CA ARG A 206 -9.90 -8.26 -0.14
C ARG A 206 -8.46 -8.74 0.06
N GLU A 207 -7.51 -8.22 -0.74
CA GLU A 207 -6.11 -8.63 -0.64
C GLU A 207 -5.49 -8.27 0.72
N LEU A 208 -5.84 -7.11 1.29
CA LEU A 208 -5.43 -6.73 2.64
C LEU A 208 -6.02 -7.64 3.70
N SER A 209 -7.31 -7.96 3.62
CA SER A 209 -7.98 -8.85 4.60
C SER A 209 -7.43 -10.28 4.59
N GLU A 210 -6.86 -10.71 3.47
CA GLU A 210 -6.25 -12.02 3.29
C GLU A 210 -4.71 -11.98 3.38
N TYR A 211 -4.12 -10.83 3.76
CA TYR A 211 -2.67 -10.61 3.87
C TYR A 211 -1.89 -10.91 2.58
N ARG A 212 -2.52 -10.79 1.39
CA ARG A 212 -1.87 -10.97 0.09
C ARG A 212 -1.29 -9.65 -0.43
N LEU A 213 -0.34 -9.09 0.29
CA LEU A 213 0.24 -7.77 0.00
C LEU A 213 0.85 -7.66 -1.40
N TYR A 214 1.42 -8.74 -1.90
CA TYR A 214 2.05 -8.81 -3.22
C TYR A 214 1.07 -8.67 -4.40
N GLU A 215 -0.24 -8.83 -4.17
CA GLU A 215 -1.27 -8.64 -5.19
C GLU A 215 -1.70 -7.18 -5.36
N ILE A 216 -1.38 -6.32 -4.41
CA ILE A 216 -1.91 -4.96 -4.37
C ILE A 216 -1.24 -4.07 -5.41
N VAL A 217 0.09 -3.97 -5.37
CA VAL A 217 0.83 -3.04 -6.23
C VAL A 217 0.63 -3.28 -7.72
N PRO A 218 0.64 -4.53 -8.23
CA PRO A 218 0.35 -4.80 -9.64
C PRO A 218 -1.02 -4.28 -10.09
N LYS A 219 -2.06 -4.45 -9.25
CA LYS A 219 -3.43 -3.97 -9.54
C LYS A 219 -3.51 -2.45 -9.55
N VAL A 220 -2.80 -1.81 -8.64
CA VAL A 220 -2.70 -0.34 -8.59
C VAL A 220 -2.00 0.20 -9.84
N VAL A 221 -0.89 -0.40 -10.26
CA VAL A 221 -0.16 -0.01 -11.48
C VAL A 221 -1.04 -0.19 -12.72
N GLU A 222 -1.75 -1.30 -12.84
CA GLU A 222 -2.70 -1.54 -13.94
C GLU A 222 -3.83 -0.49 -13.98
N PHE A 223 -4.35 -0.13 -12.81
CA PHE A 223 -5.35 0.94 -12.70
C PHE A 223 -4.77 2.29 -13.15
N PHE A 224 -3.55 2.64 -12.74
CA PHE A 224 -2.92 3.90 -13.16
C PHE A 224 -2.69 3.97 -14.67
N ASP A 225 -2.33 2.86 -15.30
CA ASP A 225 -2.24 2.81 -16.77
C ASP A 225 -3.60 3.14 -17.42
N ARG A 226 -4.69 2.53 -16.97
CA ARG A 226 -6.04 2.83 -17.44
C ARG A 226 -6.44 4.28 -17.16
N PHE A 227 -6.17 4.76 -15.97
CA PHE A 227 -6.50 6.11 -15.55
C PHE A 227 -5.78 7.17 -16.38
N THR A 228 -4.47 7.06 -16.54
CA THR A 228 -3.66 8.05 -17.26
C THR A 228 -3.76 7.92 -18.77
N ASN A 229 -3.62 6.70 -19.30
CA ASN A 229 -3.53 6.44 -20.74
C ASN A 229 -4.90 6.30 -21.43
N THR A 230 -5.98 6.11 -20.67
CA THR A 230 -7.32 6.08 -21.23
C THR A 230 -8.14 7.26 -20.73
N TYR A 231 -8.47 7.34 -19.43
CA TYR A 231 -9.37 8.37 -18.92
C TYR A 231 -8.84 9.79 -19.14
N ILE A 232 -7.68 10.10 -18.58
CA ILE A 232 -7.09 11.46 -18.68
C ILE A 232 -6.82 11.81 -20.14
N ARG A 233 -6.21 10.89 -20.89
CA ARG A 233 -5.83 11.12 -22.28
C ARG A 233 -7.03 11.43 -23.18
N LEU A 234 -8.13 10.70 -23.04
CA LEU A 234 -9.33 10.90 -23.86
C LEU A 234 -10.11 12.15 -23.43
N ASN A 235 -10.05 12.52 -22.16
CA ASN A 235 -10.74 13.68 -21.61
C ASN A 235 -9.93 14.99 -21.70
N ARG A 236 -8.67 14.99 -22.17
CA ARG A 236 -7.83 16.21 -22.19
C ARG A 236 -8.52 17.39 -22.86
N ARG A 237 -9.18 17.19 -24.00
CA ARG A 237 -9.88 18.26 -24.73
C ARG A 237 -11.05 18.80 -23.94
N ARG A 238 -11.74 17.98 -23.15
CA ARG A 238 -12.83 18.36 -22.27
C ARG A 238 -12.37 19.31 -21.18
N PHE A 239 -11.25 18.98 -20.52
CA PHE A 239 -10.66 19.83 -19.47
C PHE A 239 -10.01 21.11 -20.04
N TRP A 240 -9.53 21.09 -21.28
CA TRP A 240 -8.97 22.28 -21.97
C TRP A 240 -10.02 23.22 -22.53
N ALA A 241 -11.27 22.80 -22.66
CA ALA A 241 -12.33 23.65 -23.19
C ALA A 241 -12.59 24.86 -22.26
N GLU A 242 -12.92 25.99 -22.83
CA GLU A 242 -13.29 27.20 -22.07
C GLU A 242 -14.63 27.01 -21.34
N GLY A 243 -14.70 27.59 -20.12
CA GLY A 243 -15.90 27.60 -19.30
C GLY A 243 -16.14 26.29 -18.54
N LEU A 244 -16.96 26.38 -17.50
CA LEU A 244 -17.30 25.30 -16.58
C LEU A 244 -18.74 24.82 -16.79
N GLY A 245 -19.02 24.22 -17.96
CA GLY A 245 -20.32 23.59 -18.23
C GLY A 245 -20.54 22.31 -17.42
N LEU A 246 -21.81 21.85 -17.33
CA LEU A 246 -22.19 20.70 -16.50
C LEU A 246 -21.36 19.43 -16.81
N ASP A 247 -21.15 19.10 -18.07
CA ASP A 247 -20.34 17.94 -18.47
C ASP A 247 -18.92 18.03 -17.89
N LYS A 248 -18.28 19.20 -17.97
CA LYS A 248 -16.92 19.43 -17.45
C LYS A 248 -16.91 19.36 -15.91
N GLN A 249 -17.94 19.92 -15.23
CA GLN A 249 -18.09 19.81 -13.77
C GLN A 249 -18.18 18.35 -13.33
N LEU A 250 -19.01 17.54 -13.98
CA LEU A 250 -19.11 16.10 -13.70
C LEU A 250 -17.80 15.36 -13.95
N GLY A 251 -17.05 15.75 -15.01
CA GLY A 251 -15.72 15.23 -15.26
C GLY A 251 -14.72 15.50 -14.13
N TYR A 252 -14.72 16.72 -13.59
CA TYR A 252 -13.91 17.02 -12.42
C TYR A 252 -14.36 16.23 -11.18
N SER A 253 -15.67 16.05 -10.98
CA SER A 253 -16.19 15.25 -9.87
C SER A 253 -15.73 13.79 -9.94
N ALA A 254 -15.77 13.17 -11.13
CA ALA A 254 -15.27 11.82 -11.34
C ALA A 254 -13.75 11.74 -11.12
N PHE A 255 -13.00 12.72 -11.63
CA PHE A 255 -11.55 12.76 -11.47
C PHE A 255 -11.16 12.93 -9.99
N TYR A 256 -11.79 13.87 -9.30
CA TYR A 256 -11.58 14.11 -7.87
C TYR A 256 -11.89 12.88 -7.03
N TYR A 257 -13.03 12.23 -7.30
CA TYR A 257 -13.41 10.98 -6.65
C TYR A 257 -12.31 9.91 -6.73
N VAL A 258 -11.75 9.74 -7.94
CA VAL A 258 -10.65 8.77 -8.15
C VAL A 258 -9.42 9.16 -7.36
N LEU A 259 -8.97 10.42 -7.45
CA LEU A 259 -7.75 10.87 -6.77
C LEU A 259 -7.87 10.81 -5.24
N GLU A 260 -9.01 11.22 -4.70
CA GLU A 260 -9.29 11.19 -3.27
C GLU A 260 -9.28 9.76 -2.73
N ASN A 261 -9.96 8.84 -3.41
CA ASN A 261 -9.97 7.43 -3.01
C ASN A 261 -8.59 6.77 -3.14
N LEU A 262 -7.80 7.10 -4.18
CA LEU A 262 -6.42 6.62 -4.31
C LEU A 262 -5.53 7.09 -3.16
N ASN A 263 -5.66 8.33 -2.72
CA ASN A 263 -4.90 8.84 -1.57
C ASN A 263 -5.19 8.03 -0.31
N ARG A 264 -6.46 7.79 0.01
CA ARG A 264 -6.86 6.99 1.17
C ARG A 264 -6.46 5.52 1.03
N LEU A 265 -6.61 4.95 -0.17
CA LEU A 265 -6.29 3.55 -0.45
C LEU A 265 -4.79 3.27 -0.33
N LEU A 266 -3.95 4.21 -0.76
CA LEU A 266 -2.50 4.05 -0.79
C LEU A 266 -1.78 4.60 0.46
N ALA A 267 -2.48 5.31 1.33
CA ALA A 267 -1.90 5.87 2.55
C ALA A 267 -1.16 4.84 3.43
N PRO A 268 -1.65 3.61 3.66
CA PRO A 268 -0.90 2.61 4.43
C PRO A 268 0.36 2.10 3.72
N ILE A 269 0.42 2.17 2.39
CA ILE A 269 1.50 1.63 1.57
C ILE A 269 2.60 2.67 1.34
N ILE A 270 2.22 3.85 0.89
CA ILE A 270 3.11 4.98 0.55
C ILE A 270 2.63 6.26 1.26
N PRO A 271 2.84 6.34 2.59
CA PRO A 271 2.21 7.31 3.47
C PRO A 271 2.59 8.76 3.16
N PHE A 272 3.85 9.04 2.80
CA PHE A 272 4.32 10.42 2.61
C PHE A 272 3.78 11.03 1.32
N THR A 273 3.79 10.26 0.23
CA THR A 273 3.22 10.70 -1.05
C THR A 273 1.71 10.87 -0.95
N ALA A 274 1.02 9.93 -0.31
CA ALA A 274 -0.43 10.00 -0.12
C ALA A 274 -0.81 11.23 0.71
N GLU A 275 -0.10 11.53 1.79
CA GLU A 275 -0.32 12.72 2.61
C GLU A 275 -0.08 14.01 1.83
N HIS A 276 1.02 14.08 1.09
CA HIS A 276 1.32 15.25 0.27
C HIS A 276 0.21 15.53 -0.77
N LEU A 277 -0.18 14.50 -1.53
CA LEU A 277 -1.19 14.63 -2.57
C LEU A 277 -2.61 14.86 -1.99
N TYR A 278 -2.90 14.31 -0.81
CA TYR A 278 -4.14 14.60 -0.10
C TYR A 278 -4.25 16.07 0.27
N LYS A 279 -3.19 16.68 0.81
CA LYS A 279 -3.16 18.11 1.11
C LYS A 279 -3.34 19.00 -0.11
N GLU A 280 -2.76 18.62 -1.24
CA GLU A 280 -2.98 19.30 -2.51
C GLU A 280 -4.45 19.24 -2.98
N LEU A 281 -5.12 18.11 -2.77
CA LEU A 281 -6.52 17.91 -3.16
C LEU A 281 -7.51 18.51 -2.16
N SER A 282 -7.16 18.61 -0.88
CA SER A 282 -8.02 19.18 0.16
C SER A 282 -8.35 20.65 -0.08
N LEU A 283 -7.59 21.34 -0.90
CA LEU A 283 -7.86 22.72 -1.32
C LEU A 283 -9.17 22.85 -2.10
N PHE A 284 -9.66 21.76 -2.69
CA PHE A 284 -10.90 21.72 -3.47
C PHE A 284 -12.07 21.13 -2.68
N ALA A 285 -11.83 20.57 -1.52
CA ALA A 285 -12.84 19.96 -0.68
C ALA A 285 -13.58 21.00 0.17
N SER A 286 -14.89 20.86 0.32
CA SER A 286 -15.68 21.65 1.26
C SER A 286 -15.39 21.28 2.72
N VAL A 287 -14.98 20.03 2.98
CA VAL A 287 -14.57 19.50 4.29
C VAL A 287 -13.45 18.51 4.07
N SER A 288 -12.37 18.64 4.82
CA SER A 288 -11.26 17.70 4.84
C SER A 288 -10.70 17.56 6.25
N LEU A 289 -10.15 16.40 6.58
CA LEU A 289 -9.42 16.20 7.83
C LEU A 289 -7.98 16.75 7.71
N GLU A 290 -7.32 16.93 8.85
CA GLU A 290 -5.95 17.44 8.89
C GLU A 290 -4.94 16.56 8.15
N SER A 291 -5.21 15.25 8.07
CA SER A 291 -4.32 14.27 7.46
C SER A 291 -5.13 13.15 6.81
N VAL A 292 -4.60 12.59 5.70
CA VAL A 292 -5.16 11.39 5.07
C VAL A 292 -5.18 10.20 6.02
N HIS A 293 -4.26 10.16 6.98
CA HIS A 293 -4.16 9.08 7.98
C HIS A 293 -5.25 9.14 9.07
N LEU A 294 -6.03 10.22 9.12
CA LEU A 294 -7.20 10.35 9.97
C LEU A 294 -8.51 10.02 9.22
N GLU A 295 -8.44 9.90 7.89
CA GLU A 295 -9.57 9.52 7.05
C GLU A 295 -9.93 8.03 7.21
N ASN A 296 -11.18 7.71 6.93
CA ASN A 296 -11.60 6.32 6.85
C ASN A 296 -10.99 5.64 5.61
N PHE A 297 -10.50 4.41 5.79
CA PHE A 297 -10.05 3.62 4.65
C PHE A 297 -11.22 3.38 3.68
N PRO A 298 -11.03 3.56 2.36
CA PRO A 298 -12.13 3.50 1.42
C PRO A 298 -12.75 2.10 1.35
N SER A 299 -14.06 2.05 1.38
CA SER A 299 -14.83 0.81 1.27
C SER A 299 -16.01 1.00 0.33
N ILE A 300 -16.31 -0.02 -0.46
CA ILE A 300 -17.43 -0.07 -1.39
C ILE A 300 -18.30 -1.27 -1.01
N VAL A 301 -19.59 -1.03 -0.84
CA VAL A 301 -20.54 -2.07 -0.43
C VAL A 301 -21.17 -2.78 -1.64
N ILE A 302 -21.32 -2.06 -2.77
CA ILE A 302 -21.97 -2.57 -3.98
C ILE A 302 -20.92 -2.71 -5.08
N GLU A 303 -20.82 -3.89 -5.68
CA GLU A 303 -19.95 -4.12 -6.83
C GLU A 303 -20.36 -3.22 -8.01
N PRO A 304 -19.37 -2.67 -8.75
CA PRO A 304 -19.63 -1.90 -9.95
C PRO A 304 -20.39 -2.73 -11.00
N ASP A 305 -21.39 -2.11 -11.62
CA ASP A 305 -22.14 -2.74 -12.70
C ASP A 305 -21.27 -2.97 -13.94
N GLU A 306 -21.27 -4.18 -14.47
CA GLU A 306 -20.54 -4.56 -15.70
C GLU A 306 -20.97 -3.71 -16.91
N SER A 307 -22.19 -3.18 -16.92
CA SER A 307 -22.67 -2.28 -17.98
C SER A 307 -21.83 -0.99 -18.06
N SER A 308 -21.28 -0.53 -16.95
CA SER A 308 -20.38 0.63 -16.87
C SER A 308 -18.95 0.31 -17.37
N LEU A 309 -18.52 -0.92 -17.28
CA LEU A 309 -17.17 -1.36 -17.64
C LEU A 309 -17.05 -1.80 -19.10
N THR A 310 -18.06 -2.49 -19.61
CA THR A 310 -18.04 -3.16 -20.91
C THR A 310 -17.81 -2.23 -22.10
N PRO A 311 -18.44 -1.03 -22.24
CA PRO A 311 -18.28 -0.19 -23.40
C PRO A 311 -16.82 0.28 -23.63
N VAL A 312 -16.15 0.69 -22.55
CA VAL A 312 -14.77 1.17 -22.65
C VAL A 312 -13.80 0.01 -22.85
N ARG A 313 -14.05 -1.15 -22.25
CA ARG A 313 -13.27 -2.37 -22.50
C ARG A 313 -13.33 -2.76 -23.98
N LEU A 314 -14.52 -2.81 -24.58
CA LEU A 314 -14.67 -3.10 -26.00
C LEU A 314 -13.98 -2.06 -26.89
N MET A 315 -14.09 -0.79 -26.55
CA MET A 315 -13.36 0.29 -27.25
C MET A 315 -11.84 0.05 -27.19
N GLN A 316 -11.29 -0.30 -26.03
CA GLN A 316 -9.86 -0.59 -25.87
C GLN A 316 -9.43 -1.81 -26.68
N GLU A 317 -10.24 -2.87 -26.71
CA GLU A 317 -10.00 -4.06 -27.52
C GLU A 317 -9.96 -3.72 -29.02
N VAL A 318 -10.92 -2.92 -29.50
CA VAL A 318 -10.96 -2.45 -30.89
C VAL A 318 -9.72 -1.64 -31.24
N ILE A 319 -9.28 -0.73 -30.33
CA ILE A 319 -8.07 0.07 -30.55
C ILE A 319 -6.84 -0.84 -30.61
N LEU A 320 -6.73 -1.81 -29.73
CA LEU A 320 -5.61 -2.75 -29.69
C LEU A 320 -5.53 -3.60 -30.96
N LEU A 321 -6.67 -4.19 -31.37
CA LEU A 321 -6.77 -4.97 -32.61
C LEU A 321 -6.46 -4.11 -33.85
N GLY A 322 -6.94 -2.87 -33.88
CA GLY A 322 -6.65 -1.93 -34.94
C GLY A 322 -5.15 -1.58 -35.05
N ARG A 323 -4.48 -1.37 -33.91
CA ARG A 323 -3.02 -1.16 -33.85
C ARG A 323 -2.25 -2.39 -34.34
N LYS A 324 -2.60 -3.58 -33.82
CA LYS A 324 -1.99 -4.85 -34.24
C LYS A 324 -2.14 -5.09 -35.75
N LYS A 325 -3.34 -4.79 -36.33
CA LYS A 325 -3.57 -4.93 -37.78
C LYS A 325 -2.73 -3.94 -38.58
N ARG A 326 -2.61 -2.69 -38.12
CA ARG A 326 -1.74 -1.70 -38.79
C ARG A 326 -0.27 -2.13 -38.76
N GLU A 327 0.21 -2.68 -37.65
CA GLU A 327 1.57 -3.19 -37.53
C GLU A 327 1.82 -4.33 -38.54
N GLN A 328 0.89 -5.30 -38.63
CA GLN A 328 0.95 -6.40 -39.59
C GLN A 328 1.02 -5.91 -41.04
N GLU A 329 0.25 -4.86 -41.37
CA GLU A 329 0.21 -4.26 -42.71
C GLU A 329 1.27 -3.17 -42.91
N ARG A 330 2.15 -2.93 -41.92
CA ARG A 330 3.19 -1.87 -41.94
C ARG A 330 2.63 -0.46 -42.19
N ILE A 331 1.44 -0.19 -41.67
CA ILE A 331 0.78 1.11 -41.77
C ILE A 331 1.06 1.90 -40.47
N GLU A 332 1.65 3.05 -40.60
CA GLU A 332 1.89 3.92 -39.44
C GLU A 332 0.59 4.31 -38.74
N VAL A 333 0.62 4.41 -37.38
CA VAL A 333 -0.56 4.77 -36.60
C VAL A 333 -1.15 6.13 -37.01
N LYS A 334 -0.31 7.05 -37.44
CA LYS A 334 -0.73 8.40 -37.88
C LYS A 334 -1.36 8.43 -39.26
N THR A 335 -1.23 7.39 -40.08
CA THR A 335 -1.79 7.34 -41.43
C THR A 335 -3.32 7.30 -41.38
N PRO A 336 -4.05 8.27 -41.96
CA PRO A 336 -5.50 8.25 -41.96
C PRO A 336 -6.01 7.12 -42.85
N LEU A 337 -7.02 6.39 -42.39
CA LEU A 337 -7.69 5.35 -43.16
C LEU A 337 -9.16 5.73 -43.36
N ARG A 338 -9.70 5.43 -44.56
CA ARG A 338 -11.09 5.79 -44.90
C ARG A 338 -12.14 5.00 -44.14
N LYS A 339 -11.82 3.75 -43.69
CA LYS A 339 -12.79 2.83 -43.10
C LYS A 339 -12.10 1.86 -42.16
N ILE A 340 -12.74 1.59 -41.05
CA ILE A 340 -12.50 0.43 -40.21
C ILE A 340 -13.75 -0.49 -40.26
N LYS A 341 -13.55 -1.77 -40.42
CA LYS A 341 -14.62 -2.77 -40.29
C LYS A 341 -14.36 -3.60 -39.04
N ILE A 342 -15.30 -3.55 -38.13
CA ILE A 342 -15.28 -4.34 -36.87
C ILE A 342 -16.32 -5.45 -37.07
N VAL A 343 -15.92 -6.69 -36.83
CA VAL A 343 -16.82 -7.84 -36.84
C VAL A 343 -16.88 -8.36 -35.42
N HIS A 344 -18.04 -8.28 -34.80
CA HIS A 344 -18.36 -8.80 -33.49
C HIS A 344 -19.33 -9.95 -33.59
N LYS A 345 -19.37 -10.84 -32.62
CA LYS A 345 -20.26 -12.03 -32.66
C LYS A 345 -21.66 -11.76 -32.14
N ASP A 346 -21.88 -10.61 -31.52
CA ASP A 346 -23.18 -10.18 -30.96
C ASP A 346 -23.85 -9.14 -31.83
#